data_970751d243ced9a334f89136cc36dd6a
#
_entry.id   970751d243ced9a334f89136cc36dd6a
#
_cell.length_a   1.000
_cell.length_b   1.000
_cell.length_c   1.000
_cell.angle_alpha   90.00
_cell.angle_beta   90.00
_cell.angle_gamma   90.00
#
_symmetry.space_group_name_H-M   'P 1'
#
loop_
_entity.id
_entity.type
_entity.pdbx_description
1 polymer ?
#
loop_
_entity_poly.entity_id
_entity_poly.type
_entity_poly.pdbx_seq_one_letter_code
_entity_poly.pdbx_strand_id
1 'polypeptide(L)'
;MKITKLEKKKRLYLLELDNDQKLYITEDTIVKYFLSKDKEISEEELKEIQEFAQYSYGKNLALYHLSFKARTTKEVRDYLTKYEIESGIIDKVVQHLKEDKWLDDRQYARNLIEANLLSGDKGPLLLQQKIQQKGIPKSILQEILADYDFSEVIDRTAIKLVKKYQGKYPLKAIETKIIQGLISKGFAYNQAKIAFQNLELETDEETTNELILKELEKQYRKYSKKYEGYDLKQRLTQALARKGYDYSDITSAIRDFLDE
;
A
#
# COMPACT_ATOMS: atom_id res chain seq x y z
N MET A 1 6.09 -9.98 -51.80
CA MET A 1 4.96 -9.09 -51.48
C MET A 1 5.43 -7.66 -51.65
N LYS A 2 4.56 -6.78 -52.18
CA LYS A 2 4.91 -5.39 -52.46
C LYS A 2 4.13 -4.45 -51.51
N ILE A 3 4.77 -3.41 -51.00
CA ILE A 3 4.09 -2.37 -50.22
C ILE A 3 3.31 -1.47 -51.17
N THR A 4 1.99 -1.50 -51.05
CA THR A 4 1.09 -0.70 -51.90
C THR A 4 0.80 0.67 -51.31
N LYS A 5 0.82 0.75 -49.95
CA LYS A 5 0.51 1.98 -49.22
C LYS A 5 1.33 2.10 -47.97
N LEU A 6 1.78 3.33 -47.64
CA LEU A 6 2.38 3.72 -46.41
C LEU A 6 1.82 5.09 -45.99
N GLU A 7 0.91 5.12 -44.99
CA GLU A 7 0.16 6.33 -44.65
C GLU A 7 0.26 6.62 -43.18
N LYS A 8 0.62 7.85 -42.77
CA LYS A 8 0.64 8.28 -41.37
C LYS A 8 -0.77 8.36 -40.82
N LYS A 9 -1.00 7.65 -39.72
CA LYS A 9 -2.16 7.77 -38.84
C LYS A 9 -1.69 8.38 -37.51
N LYS A 10 -2.54 8.90 -36.71
CA LYS A 10 -2.22 9.65 -35.48
C LYS A 10 -0.82 9.39 -34.85
N ARG A 11 -0.56 8.18 -34.34
CA ARG A 11 0.71 7.79 -33.72
C ARG A 11 1.44 6.63 -34.39
N LEU A 12 0.82 6.03 -35.43
CA LEU A 12 1.34 4.89 -36.14
C LEU A 12 1.24 5.16 -37.65
N TYR A 13 1.83 4.29 -38.44
CA TYR A 13 1.68 4.27 -39.88
C TYR A 13 0.91 3.03 -40.30
N LEU A 14 -0.02 3.18 -41.21
CA LEU A 14 -0.69 2.08 -41.87
C LEU A 14 0.16 1.65 -43.06
N LEU A 15 0.63 0.41 -43.02
CA LEU A 15 1.30 -0.25 -44.12
C LEU A 15 0.31 -1.27 -44.75
N GLU A 16 0.06 -1.17 -46.06
CA GLU A 16 -0.75 -2.12 -46.82
C GLU A 16 0.13 -2.84 -47.82
N LEU A 17 -0.11 -4.14 -47.99
CA LEU A 17 0.57 -5.00 -48.95
C LEU A 17 -0.35 -5.34 -50.14
N ASP A 18 0.24 -5.86 -51.21
CA ASP A 18 -0.45 -6.28 -52.44
C ASP A 18 -1.39 -7.48 -52.23
N ASN A 19 -1.29 -8.20 -51.11
CA ASN A 19 -2.19 -9.28 -50.70
C ASN A 19 -3.29 -8.82 -49.73
N ASP A 20 -3.62 -7.54 -49.69
CA ASP A 20 -4.61 -6.90 -48.80
C ASP A 20 -4.27 -6.94 -47.30
N GLN A 21 -3.10 -7.43 -46.92
CA GLN A 21 -2.65 -7.45 -45.52
C GLN A 21 -2.33 -6.03 -45.06
N LYS A 22 -2.77 -5.69 -43.84
CA LYS A 22 -2.61 -4.37 -43.22
C LYS A 22 -1.88 -4.49 -41.89
N LEU A 23 -0.89 -3.63 -41.67
CA LEU A 23 -0.10 -3.55 -40.46
C LEU A 23 -0.07 -2.12 -39.95
N TYR A 24 -0.14 -1.97 -38.62
CA TYR A 24 0.15 -0.70 -37.96
C TYR A 24 1.56 -0.75 -37.40
N ILE A 25 2.42 0.12 -37.89
CA ILE A 25 3.85 0.15 -37.56
C ILE A 25 4.26 1.51 -36.99
N THR A 26 5.37 1.55 -36.27
CA THR A 26 5.95 2.80 -35.77
C THR A 26 6.88 3.42 -36.80
N GLU A 27 7.22 4.69 -36.59
CA GLU A 27 8.24 5.38 -37.40
C GLU A 27 9.60 4.68 -37.32
N ASP A 28 9.98 4.20 -36.15
CA ASP A 28 11.22 3.43 -35.94
C ASP A 28 11.28 2.17 -36.83
N THR A 29 10.13 1.52 -37.04
CA THR A 29 10.04 0.35 -37.94
C THR A 29 10.30 0.75 -39.39
N ILE A 30 9.75 1.90 -39.81
CA ILE A 30 9.98 2.42 -41.18
C ILE A 30 11.46 2.70 -41.39
N VAL A 31 12.09 3.38 -40.44
CA VAL A 31 13.51 3.75 -40.52
C VAL A 31 14.39 2.51 -40.53
N LYS A 32 14.15 1.58 -39.58
CA LYS A 32 14.98 0.38 -39.46
C LYS A 32 14.99 -0.50 -40.68
N TYR A 33 13.86 -0.69 -41.33
CA TYR A 33 13.71 -1.55 -42.50
C TYR A 33 13.67 -0.79 -43.81
N PHE A 34 13.91 0.52 -43.80
CA PHE A 34 13.85 1.39 -45.00
C PHE A 34 12.57 1.16 -45.79
N LEU A 35 11.40 1.15 -45.08
CA LEU A 35 10.11 0.88 -45.71
C LEU A 35 9.63 2.08 -46.55
N SER A 36 9.26 1.81 -47.76
CA SER A 36 8.69 2.81 -48.67
C SER A 36 7.61 2.19 -49.58
N LYS A 37 6.78 3.03 -50.15
CA LYS A 37 5.86 2.55 -51.16
C LYS A 37 6.65 1.90 -52.31
N ASP A 38 6.10 0.85 -52.89
CA ASP A 38 6.66 0.04 -53.96
C ASP A 38 7.87 -0.85 -53.56
N LYS A 39 8.35 -0.83 -52.32
CA LYS A 39 9.36 -1.79 -51.84
C LYS A 39 8.81 -3.20 -51.85
N GLU A 40 9.60 -4.15 -52.36
CA GLU A 40 9.34 -5.57 -52.28
C GLU A 40 9.95 -6.14 -51.03
N ILE A 41 9.20 -6.99 -50.29
CA ILE A 41 9.61 -7.67 -49.09
C ILE A 41 9.34 -9.16 -49.18
N SER A 42 10.23 -9.98 -48.61
CA SER A 42 10.03 -11.41 -48.48
C SER A 42 9.07 -11.76 -47.31
N GLU A 43 8.65 -13.03 -47.24
CA GLU A 43 7.84 -13.50 -46.11
C GLU A 43 8.63 -13.48 -44.78
N GLU A 44 9.94 -13.76 -44.85
CA GLU A 44 10.82 -13.70 -43.67
C GLU A 44 10.99 -12.26 -43.20
N GLU A 45 11.27 -11.32 -44.12
CA GLU A 45 11.37 -9.89 -43.80
C GLU A 45 10.05 -9.35 -43.24
N LEU A 46 8.91 -9.81 -43.74
CA LEU A 46 7.60 -9.42 -43.17
C LEU A 46 7.43 -9.86 -41.74
N LYS A 47 7.85 -11.08 -41.34
CA LYS A 47 7.80 -11.57 -39.99
C LYS A 47 8.69 -10.74 -39.06
N GLU A 48 9.91 -10.42 -39.50
CA GLU A 48 10.81 -9.55 -38.76
C GLU A 48 10.25 -8.15 -38.55
N ILE A 49 9.63 -7.58 -39.58
CA ILE A 49 8.95 -6.27 -39.53
C ILE A 49 7.80 -6.32 -38.54
N GLN A 50 6.97 -7.37 -38.55
CA GLN A 50 5.86 -7.53 -37.60
C GLN A 50 6.33 -7.62 -36.15
N GLU A 51 7.33 -8.44 -35.89
CA GLU A 51 7.91 -8.60 -34.56
C GLU A 51 8.52 -7.29 -34.04
N PHE A 52 9.29 -6.62 -34.91
CA PHE A 52 9.88 -5.35 -34.52
C PHE A 52 8.85 -4.23 -34.37
N ALA A 53 7.81 -4.21 -35.18
CA ALA A 53 6.72 -3.25 -35.06
C ALA A 53 6.00 -3.39 -33.72
N GLN A 54 5.68 -4.61 -33.28
CA GLN A 54 5.13 -4.86 -31.95
C GLN A 54 6.09 -4.45 -30.84
N TYR A 55 7.39 -4.77 -30.98
CA TYR A 55 8.40 -4.38 -30.00
C TYR A 55 8.51 -2.84 -29.87
N SER A 56 8.67 -2.15 -31.01
CA SER A 56 8.79 -0.69 -31.01
C SER A 56 7.53 -0.01 -30.48
N TYR A 57 6.36 -0.50 -30.87
CA TYR A 57 5.08 0.00 -30.35
C TYR A 57 4.96 -0.25 -28.84
N GLY A 58 5.26 -1.46 -28.38
CA GLY A 58 5.26 -1.79 -26.93
C GLY A 58 6.24 -0.94 -26.12
N LYS A 59 7.46 -0.69 -26.66
CA LYS A 59 8.45 0.20 -26.04
C LYS A 59 7.91 1.64 -25.91
N ASN A 60 7.31 2.17 -26.95
CA ASN A 60 6.73 3.52 -26.95
C ASN A 60 5.58 3.65 -25.96
N LEU A 61 4.70 2.63 -25.87
CA LEU A 61 3.63 2.56 -24.87
C LEU A 61 4.19 2.53 -23.44
N ALA A 62 5.21 1.71 -23.20
CA ALA A 62 5.82 1.58 -21.88
C ALA A 62 6.48 2.89 -21.45
N LEU A 63 7.26 3.53 -22.32
CA LEU A 63 7.89 4.83 -22.04
C LEU A 63 6.84 5.91 -21.75
N TYR A 64 5.76 5.94 -22.54
CA TYR A 64 4.64 6.84 -22.28
C TYR A 64 4.01 6.58 -20.91
N HIS A 65 3.80 5.30 -20.53
CA HIS A 65 3.26 4.94 -19.22
C HIS A 65 4.18 5.34 -18.06
N LEU A 66 5.50 5.22 -18.25
CA LEU A 66 6.53 5.59 -17.29
C LEU A 66 6.72 7.11 -17.15
N SER A 67 6.40 7.89 -18.20
CA SER A 67 6.56 9.35 -18.18
C SER A 67 5.69 10.05 -17.13
N PHE A 68 4.59 9.44 -16.68
CA PHE A 68 3.70 10.02 -15.68
C PHE A 68 4.16 9.77 -14.25
N LYS A 69 4.73 8.60 -13.97
CA LYS A 69 5.29 8.22 -12.66
C LYS A 69 6.06 6.91 -12.75
N ALA A 70 6.94 6.67 -11.77
CA ALA A 70 7.61 5.40 -11.62
C ALA A 70 6.60 4.22 -11.52
N ARG A 71 6.95 3.11 -12.16
CA ARG A 71 6.13 1.88 -12.19
C ARG A 71 7.02 0.67 -11.94
N THR A 72 6.41 -0.39 -11.42
CA THR A 72 7.09 -1.69 -11.30
C THR A 72 7.09 -2.44 -12.63
N THR A 73 7.99 -3.41 -12.75
CA THR A 73 8.02 -4.35 -13.87
C THR A 73 6.65 -4.98 -14.11
N LYS A 74 5.94 -5.39 -13.05
CA LYS A 74 4.59 -5.96 -13.14
C LYS A 74 3.59 -4.95 -13.72
N GLU A 75 3.58 -3.71 -13.22
CA GLU A 75 2.64 -2.68 -13.71
C GLU A 75 2.85 -2.37 -15.20
N VAL A 76 4.09 -2.39 -15.67
CA VAL A 76 4.39 -2.21 -17.11
C VAL A 76 3.95 -3.41 -17.93
N ARG A 77 4.20 -4.64 -17.46
CA ARG A 77 3.71 -5.86 -18.12
C ARG A 77 2.20 -5.88 -18.23
N ASP A 78 1.50 -5.62 -17.13
CA ASP A 78 0.04 -5.56 -17.08
C ASP A 78 -0.52 -4.48 -18.04
N TYR A 79 0.20 -3.36 -18.16
CA TYR A 79 -0.16 -2.30 -19.10
C TYR A 79 -0.01 -2.74 -20.56
N LEU A 80 1.13 -3.34 -20.93
CA LEU A 80 1.38 -3.80 -22.30
C LEU A 80 0.44 -4.93 -22.72
N THR A 81 0.09 -5.83 -21.80
CA THR A 81 -0.89 -6.90 -22.04
C THR A 81 -2.27 -6.33 -22.43
N LYS A 82 -2.69 -5.20 -21.84
CA LYS A 82 -3.94 -4.52 -22.21
C LYS A 82 -3.95 -3.97 -23.65
N TYR A 83 -2.78 -3.74 -24.21
CA TYR A 83 -2.61 -3.30 -25.62
C TYR A 83 -2.30 -4.47 -26.54
N GLU A 84 -2.58 -5.70 -26.12
CA GLU A 84 -2.47 -6.92 -26.91
C GLU A 84 -1.05 -7.17 -27.47
N ILE A 85 -0.02 -6.68 -26.76
CA ILE A 85 1.36 -6.99 -27.10
C ILE A 85 1.64 -8.45 -26.70
N GLU A 86 2.25 -9.21 -27.60
CA GLU A 86 2.60 -10.62 -27.36
C GLU A 86 3.57 -10.76 -26.15
N SER A 87 3.38 -11.84 -25.37
CA SER A 87 4.15 -12.07 -24.15
C SER A 87 5.66 -12.07 -24.37
N GLY A 88 6.14 -12.74 -25.44
CA GLY A 88 7.57 -12.76 -25.79
C GLY A 88 8.12 -11.37 -26.14
N ILE A 89 7.31 -10.52 -26.74
CA ILE A 89 7.67 -9.13 -27.04
C ILE A 89 7.69 -8.29 -25.75
N ILE A 90 6.71 -8.50 -24.86
CA ILE A 90 6.71 -7.84 -23.53
C ILE A 90 8.01 -8.15 -22.78
N ASP A 91 8.49 -9.41 -22.81
CA ASP A 91 9.75 -9.79 -22.18
C ASP A 91 10.94 -9.01 -22.75
N LYS A 92 11.02 -8.89 -24.07
CA LYS A 92 12.07 -8.11 -24.74
C LYS A 92 12.01 -6.63 -24.38
N VAL A 93 10.81 -6.04 -24.37
CA VAL A 93 10.61 -4.62 -23.99
C VAL A 93 11.01 -4.37 -22.55
N VAL A 94 10.55 -5.22 -21.62
CA VAL A 94 10.87 -5.09 -20.20
C VAL A 94 12.37 -5.26 -19.93
N GLN A 95 13.02 -6.22 -20.59
CA GLN A 95 14.45 -6.40 -20.46
C GLN A 95 15.22 -5.16 -20.92
N HIS A 96 14.88 -4.62 -22.09
CA HIS A 96 15.51 -3.40 -22.62
C HIS A 96 15.31 -2.18 -21.66
N LEU A 97 14.09 -2.02 -21.11
CA LEU A 97 13.81 -0.93 -20.17
C LEU A 97 14.58 -1.07 -18.85
N LYS A 98 14.90 -2.30 -18.43
CA LYS A 98 15.79 -2.56 -17.28
C LYS A 98 17.25 -2.22 -17.58
N GLU A 99 17.72 -2.60 -18.75
CA GLU A 99 19.09 -2.26 -19.22
C GLU A 99 19.29 -0.76 -19.33
N ASP A 100 18.31 -0.05 -19.86
CA ASP A 100 18.27 1.42 -19.96
C ASP A 100 17.95 2.12 -18.61
N LYS A 101 17.75 1.37 -17.51
CA LYS A 101 17.42 1.86 -16.17
C LYS A 101 16.10 2.64 -16.07
N TRP A 102 15.18 2.44 -17.00
CA TRP A 102 13.81 2.94 -16.89
C TRP A 102 12.95 2.13 -15.93
N LEU A 103 13.32 0.85 -15.70
CA LEU A 103 12.67 -0.05 -14.76
C LEU A 103 13.70 -0.58 -13.77
N ASP A 104 13.47 -0.31 -12.50
CA ASP A 104 14.23 -0.84 -11.38
C ASP A 104 13.29 -1.07 -10.19
N ASP A 105 12.87 -2.32 -9.99
CA ASP A 105 11.96 -2.69 -8.90
C ASP A 105 12.60 -2.53 -7.51
N ARG A 106 13.94 -2.68 -7.41
CA ARG A 106 14.65 -2.44 -6.14
C ARG A 106 14.66 -0.96 -5.79
N GLN A 107 14.96 -0.10 -6.75
CA GLN A 107 14.93 1.35 -6.53
C GLN A 107 13.50 1.85 -6.28
N TYR A 108 12.51 1.31 -6.97
CA TYR A 108 11.11 1.60 -6.70
C TYR A 108 10.72 1.27 -5.25
N ALA A 109 11.14 0.09 -4.74
CA ALA A 109 10.89 -0.29 -3.35
C ALA A 109 11.58 0.65 -2.36
N ARG A 110 12.86 0.98 -2.58
CA ARG A 110 13.59 1.93 -1.74
C ARG A 110 12.90 3.28 -1.66
N ASN A 111 12.52 3.86 -2.79
CA ASN A 111 11.84 5.15 -2.84
C ASN A 111 10.52 5.15 -2.02
N LEU A 112 9.74 4.04 -2.07
CA LEU A 112 8.53 3.91 -1.26
C LEU A 112 8.82 3.78 0.24
N ILE A 113 9.87 3.06 0.60
CA ILE A 113 10.30 2.91 2.00
C ILE A 113 10.76 4.27 2.53
N GLU A 114 11.63 4.95 1.83
CA GLU A 114 12.17 6.28 2.20
C GLU A 114 11.05 7.33 2.33
N ALA A 115 10.13 7.37 1.40
CA ALA A 115 8.96 8.26 1.51
C ALA A 115 8.10 7.93 2.75
N ASN A 116 7.97 6.64 3.11
CA ASN A 116 7.29 6.24 4.34
C ASN A 116 8.08 6.60 5.60
N LEU A 117 9.40 6.43 5.59
CA LEU A 117 10.25 6.84 6.70
C LEU A 117 10.16 8.34 6.96
N LEU A 118 10.12 9.14 5.90
CA LEU A 118 10.03 10.59 5.99
C LEU A 118 8.70 11.08 6.58
N SER A 119 7.57 10.59 6.10
CA SER A 119 6.25 11.15 6.42
C SER A 119 5.13 10.13 6.67
N GLY A 120 5.38 8.86 6.40
CA GLY A 120 4.39 7.79 6.53
C GLY A 120 4.21 7.32 7.97
N ASP A 121 3.33 6.34 8.12
CA ASP A 121 2.95 5.74 9.39
C ASP A 121 2.93 4.19 9.36
N LYS A 122 3.50 3.61 8.28
CA LYS A 122 3.47 2.16 8.07
C LYS A 122 4.73 1.51 8.61
N GLY A 123 4.55 0.45 9.38
CA GLY A 123 5.62 -0.43 9.79
C GLY A 123 6.08 -1.36 8.66
N PRO A 124 7.19 -2.08 8.87
CA PRO A 124 7.83 -2.88 7.84
C PRO A 124 6.93 -3.97 7.26
N LEU A 125 6.09 -4.63 8.08
CA LEU A 125 5.23 -5.73 7.63
C LEU A 125 4.14 -5.24 6.67
N LEU A 126 3.46 -4.14 7.00
CA LEU A 126 2.42 -3.59 6.13
C LEU A 126 3.01 -2.99 4.87
N LEU A 127 4.18 -2.36 4.97
CA LEU A 127 4.88 -1.79 3.83
C LEU A 127 5.34 -2.89 2.87
N GLN A 128 5.92 -3.98 3.40
CA GLN A 128 6.27 -5.17 2.63
C GLN A 128 5.07 -5.72 1.87
N GLN A 129 3.93 -5.90 2.54
CA GLN A 129 2.71 -6.41 1.91
C GLN A 129 2.25 -5.50 0.76
N LYS A 130 2.25 -4.18 0.97
CA LYS A 130 1.84 -3.22 -0.06
C LYS A 130 2.76 -3.21 -1.27
N ILE A 131 4.07 -3.29 -1.05
CA ILE A 131 5.05 -3.32 -2.15
C ILE A 131 4.99 -4.68 -2.87
N GLN A 132 4.77 -5.78 -2.15
CA GLN A 132 4.59 -7.10 -2.74
C GLN A 132 3.35 -7.16 -3.67
N GLN A 133 2.26 -6.48 -3.33
CA GLN A 133 1.09 -6.35 -4.20
C GLN A 133 1.40 -5.65 -5.54
N LYS A 134 2.47 -4.84 -5.57
CA LYS A 134 3.01 -4.21 -6.78
C LYS A 134 3.85 -5.16 -7.65
N GLY A 135 3.99 -6.42 -7.23
CA GLY A 135 4.69 -7.45 -7.98
C GLY A 135 6.17 -7.63 -7.64
N ILE A 136 6.66 -6.96 -6.59
CA ILE A 136 8.04 -7.13 -6.15
C ILE A 136 8.13 -8.34 -5.22
N PRO A 137 9.03 -9.32 -5.46
CA PRO A 137 9.16 -10.53 -4.66
C PRO A 137 9.47 -10.26 -3.19
N LYS A 138 8.90 -11.10 -2.30
CA LYS A 138 9.10 -10.98 -0.85
C LYS A 138 10.56 -11.07 -0.44
N SER A 139 11.35 -11.93 -1.07
CA SER A 139 12.79 -12.10 -0.80
C SER A 139 13.57 -10.80 -1.00
N ILE A 140 13.33 -10.12 -2.12
CA ILE A 140 13.95 -8.83 -2.43
C ILE A 140 13.55 -7.77 -1.39
N LEU A 141 12.28 -7.77 -0.99
CA LEU A 141 11.79 -6.78 0.00
C LEU A 141 12.35 -7.03 1.39
N GLN A 142 12.56 -8.29 1.78
CA GLN A 142 13.18 -8.62 3.06
C GLN A 142 14.64 -8.14 3.13
N GLU A 143 15.40 -8.32 2.04
CA GLU A 143 16.76 -7.79 1.94
C GLU A 143 16.77 -6.26 2.09
N ILE A 144 15.95 -5.57 1.31
CA ILE A 144 15.91 -4.11 1.31
C ILE A 144 15.46 -3.56 2.67
N LEU A 145 14.39 -4.13 3.26
CA LEU A 145 13.84 -3.64 4.53
C LEU A 145 14.80 -3.83 5.72
N ALA A 146 15.72 -4.79 5.64
CA ALA A 146 16.73 -5.00 6.68
C ALA A 146 17.73 -3.83 6.81
N ASP A 147 17.88 -3.03 5.77
CA ASP A 147 18.78 -1.87 5.75
C ASP A 147 18.16 -0.61 6.37
N TYR A 148 16.86 -0.65 6.77
CA TYR A 148 16.13 0.54 7.23
C TYR A 148 15.66 0.43 8.68
N ASP A 149 15.80 1.52 9.42
CA ASP A 149 15.28 1.68 10.77
C ASP A 149 13.88 2.35 10.76
N PHE A 150 12.94 1.76 11.48
CA PHE A 150 11.57 2.24 11.59
C PHE A 150 11.25 2.82 12.99
N SER A 151 12.24 3.05 13.84
CA SER A 151 12.04 3.55 15.20
C SER A 151 11.33 4.91 15.22
N GLU A 152 11.76 5.87 14.40
CA GLU A 152 11.09 7.16 14.29
C GLU A 152 9.65 7.05 13.78
N VAL A 153 9.38 6.08 12.90
CA VAL A 153 8.03 5.87 12.35
C VAL A 153 7.07 5.34 13.42
N ILE A 154 7.53 4.38 14.21
CA ILE A 154 6.70 3.81 15.29
C ILE A 154 6.44 4.86 16.38
N ASP A 155 7.43 5.65 16.77
CA ASP A 155 7.32 6.66 17.81
C ASP A 155 6.33 7.76 17.42
N ARG A 156 6.48 8.37 16.23
CA ARG A 156 5.51 9.38 15.76
C ARG A 156 4.12 8.82 15.55
N THR A 157 4.00 7.52 15.18
CA THR A 157 2.70 6.86 15.02
C THR A 157 2.07 6.61 16.39
N ALA A 158 2.84 6.19 17.39
CA ALA A 158 2.40 6.03 18.76
C ALA A 158 1.91 7.36 19.35
N ILE A 159 2.66 8.44 19.18
CA ILE A 159 2.26 9.80 19.62
C ILE A 159 0.94 10.24 18.97
N LYS A 160 0.74 9.97 17.68
CA LYS A 160 -0.55 10.25 17.02
C LYS A 160 -1.71 9.46 17.62
N LEU A 161 -1.47 8.22 17.99
CA LEU A 161 -2.48 7.37 18.63
C LEU A 161 -2.78 7.83 20.08
N VAL A 162 -1.76 8.29 20.84
CA VAL A 162 -1.97 8.91 22.15
C VAL A 162 -2.92 10.09 22.02
N LYS A 163 -2.61 11.06 21.18
CA LYS A 163 -3.46 12.25 20.94
C LYS A 163 -4.91 11.89 20.58
N LYS A 164 -5.11 10.74 19.94
CA LYS A 164 -6.44 10.25 19.56
C LYS A 164 -7.22 9.69 20.75
N TYR A 165 -6.56 9.03 21.71
CA TYR A 165 -7.19 8.23 22.75
C TYR A 165 -7.08 8.82 24.16
N GLN A 166 -6.07 9.63 24.46
CA GLN A 166 -5.89 10.33 25.74
C GLN A 166 -7.11 11.20 26.07
N GLY A 167 -7.52 11.21 27.33
CA GLY A 167 -8.71 11.90 27.80
C GLY A 167 -10.06 11.29 27.39
N LYS A 168 -10.05 10.13 26.69
CA LYS A 168 -11.26 9.42 26.25
C LYS A 168 -11.39 8.01 26.82
N TYR A 169 -10.30 7.43 27.27
CA TYR A 169 -10.23 6.06 27.77
C TYR A 169 -9.30 5.99 28.96
N PRO A 170 -9.51 5.02 29.89
CA PRO A 170 -8.54 4.73 30.96
C PRO A 170 -7.23 4.19 30.37
N LEU A 171 -6.12 4.36 31.10
CA LEU A 171 -4.75 4.06 30.63
C LEU A 171 -4.62 2.64 30.07
N LYS A 172 -5.18 1.64 30.73
CA LYS A 172 -5.14 0.24 30.28
C LYS A 172 -5.85 0.01 28.94
N ALA A 173 -6.95 0.75 28.69
CA ALA A 173 -7.62 0.72 27.40
C ALA A 173 -6.82 1.49 26.34
N ILE A 174 -6.14 2.58 26.71
CA ILE A 174 -5.23 3.34 25.85
C ILE A 174 -4.07 2.45 25.39
N GLU A 175 -3.40 1.74 26.34
CA GLU A 175 -2.35 0.77 26.03
C GLU A 175 -2.80 -0.23 24.97
N THR A 176 -3.92 -0.91 25.24
CA THR A 176 -4.47 -1.91 24.30
C THR A 176 -4.73 -1.32 22.92
N LYS A 177 -5.32 -0.12 22.86
CA LYS A 177 -5.66 0.56 21.61
C LYS A 177 -4.43 1.02 20.83
N ILE A 178 -3.40 1.50 21.53
CA ILE A 178 -2.14 1.94 20.89
C ILE A 178 -1.41 0.72 20.34
N ILE A 179 -1.23 -0.34 21.14
CA ILE A 179 -0.55 -1.56 20.70
C ILE A 179 -1.27 -2.17 19.49
N GLN A 180 -2.60 -2.32 19.54
CA GLN A 180 -3.39 -2.80 18.42
C GLN A 180 -3.31 -1.88 17.20
N GLY A 181 -3.31 -0.58 17.41
CA GLY A 181 -3.14 0.42 16.36
C GLY A 181 -1.79 0.30 15.66
N LEU A 182 -0.71 0.14 16.40
CA LEU A 182 0.64 -0.07 15.85
C LEU A 182 0.75 -1.40 15.09
N ILE A 183 0.18 -2.48 15.64
CA ILE A 183 0.12 -3.78 14.95
C ILE A 183 -0.63 -3.64 13.61
N SER A 184 -1.76 -2.95 13.60
CA SER A 184 -2.54 -2.68 12.38
C SER A 184 -1.76 -1.87 11.35
N LYS A 185 -0.78 -1.08 11.80
CA LYS A 185 0.15 -0.35 10.94
C LYS A 185 1.33 -1.20 10.46
N GLY A 186 1.43 -2.45 10.88
CA GLY A 186 2.45 -3.40 10.43
C GLY A 186 3.71 -3.42 11.28
N PHE A 187 3.65 -2.99 12.54
CA PHE A 187 4.72 -3.19 13.52
C PHE A 187 4.53 -4.52 14.26
N ALA A 188 5.63 -5.14 14.65
CA ALA A 188 5.57 -6.35 15.46
C ALA A 188 5.07 -6.02 16.88
N TYR A 189 4.42 -6.98 17.55
CA TYR A 189 3.88 -6.81 18.90
C TYR A 189 4.93 -6.31 19.90
N ASN A 190 6.14 -6.90 19.88
CA ASN A 190 7.22 -6.50 20.78
C ASN A 190 7.64 -5.03 20.57
N GLN A 191 7.76 -4.60 19.32
CA GLN A 191 8.07 -3.20 18.99
C GLN A 191 6.94 -2.27 19.43
N ALA A 192 5.69 -2.65 19.22
CA ALA A 192 4.53 -1.87 19.64
C ALA A 192 4.45 -1.72 21.15
N LYS A 193 4.79 -2.79 21.92
CA LYS A 193 4.81 -2.76 23.37
C LYS A 193 5.92 -1.86 23.92
N ILE A 194 7.13 -1.98 23.36
CA ILE A 194 8.26 -1.11 23.74
C ILE A 194 7.95 0.35 23.42
N ALA A 195 7.42 0.63 22.22
CA ALA A 195 7.05 1.99 21.85
C ALA A 195 5.98 2.59 22.79
N PHE A 196 5.02 1.79 23.25
CA PHE A 196 4.07 2.24 24.26
C PHE A 196 4.74 2.54 25.61
N GLN A 197 5.63 1.67 26.09
CA GLN A 197 6.36 1.87 27.34
C GLN A 197 7.20 3.14 27.33
N ASN A 198 7.84 3.44 26.20
CA ASN A 198 8.66 4.65 26.02
C ASN A 198 7.84 5.96 26.02
N LEU A 199 6.50 5.89 25.91
CA LEU A 199 5.65 7.09 25.97
C LEU A 199 5.52 7.66 27.39
N GLU A 200 5.87 6.87 28.44
CA GLU A 200 5.82 7.28 29.84
C GLU A 200 4.51 8.01 30.21
N LEU A 201 3.38 7.44 29.76
CA LEU A 201 2.07 8.06 29.98
C LEU A 201 1.70 7.95 31.45
N GLU A 202 1.53 9.08 32.10
CA GLU A 202 1.02 9.16 33.46
C GLU A 202 -0.52 9.10 33.46
N THR A 203 -1.06 8.51 34.54
CA THR A 203 -2.50 8.52 34.83
C THR A 203 -2.85 9.88 35.46
N ASP A 204 -3.69 10.61 34.82
CA ASP A 204 -4.37 11.75 35.42
C ASP A 204 -5.59 11.23 36.18
N GLU A 205 -5.49 11.25 37.53
CA GLU A 205 -6.54 10.73 38.43
C GLU A 205 -7.85 11.49 38.26
N GLU A 206 -7.81 12.81 38.07
CA GLU A 206 -9.01 13.65 37.86
C GLU A 206 -9.74 13.27 36.61
N THR A 207 -9.00 13.19 35.47
CA THR A 207 -9.54 12.72 34.19
C THR A 207 -10.08 11.29 34.26
N THR A 208 -9.39 10.40 34.98
CA THR A 208 -9.82 9.01 35.14
C THR A 208 -11.13 8.93 35.92
N ASN A 209 -11.26 9.71 37.00
CA ASN A 209 -12.48 9.78 37.82
C ASN A 209 -13.66 10.33 37.04
N GLU A 210 -13.47 11.39 36.24
CA GLU A 210 -14.52 11.88 35.37
C GLU A 210 -15.00 10.85 34.35
N LEU A 211 -14.05 10.11 33.74
CA LEU A 211 -14.38 9.10 32.75
C LEU A 211 -15.10 7.91 33.33
N ILE A 212 -14.69 7.43 34.56
CA ILE A 212 -15.34 6.31 35.18
C ILE A 212 -16.74 6.65 35.65
N LEU A 213 -16.98 7.85 36.20
CA LEU A 213 -18.31 8.30 36.60
C LEU A 213 -19.27 8.41 35.40
N LYS A 214 -18.84 9.00 34.30
CA LYS A 214 -19.64 9.07 33.06
C LYS A 214 -20.02 7.69 32.53
N GLU A 215 -19.09 6.74 32.54
CA GLU A 215 -19.38 5.38 32.08
C GLU A 215 -20.23 4.63 33.11
N LEU A 216 -20.03 4.84 34.40
CA LEU A 216 -20.81 4.25 35.48
C LEU A 216 -22.28 4.68 35.42
N GLU A 217 -22.57 5.96 35.27
CA GLU A 217 -23.94 6.46 35.04
C GLU A 217 -24.64 5.78 33.87
N LYS A 218 -23.91 5.66 32.74
CA LYS A 218 -24.43 4.99 31.55
C LYS A 218 -24.75 3.52 31.78
N GLN A 219 -23.87 2.78 32.47
CA GLN A 219 -24.09 1.38 32.80
C GLN A 219 -25.17 1.21 33.87
N TYR A 220 -25.24 2.11 34.85
CA TYR A 220 -26.30 2.13 35.87
C TYR A 220 -27.70 2.29 35.22
N ARG A 221 -27.89 3.25 34.33
CA ARG A 221 -29.17 3.43 33.60
C ARG A 221 -29.59 2.19 32.82
N LYS A 222 -28.64 1.37 32.42
CA LYS A 222 -28.91 0.12 31.69
C LYS A 222 -29.26 -1.04 32.61
N TYR A 223 -28.50 -1.22 33.70
CA TYR A 223 -28.62 -2.41 34.54
C TYR A 223 -29.59 -2.23 35.72
N SER A 224 -29.79 -1.04 36.28
CA SER A 224 -30.73 -0.79 37.37
C SER A 224 -32.20 -1.11 37.04
N LYS A 225 -32.53 -1.18 35.75
CA LYS A 225 -33.88 -1.62 35.29
C LYS A 225 -34.17 -3.10 35.56
N LYS A 226 -33.13 -3.91 35.79
CA LYS A 226 -33.24 -5.39 35.87
C LYS A 226 -32.57 -6.02 37.06
N TYR A 227 -31.67 -5.30 37.71
CA TYR A 227 -30.83 -5.81 38.80
C TYR A 227 -30.78 -4.79 39.94
N GLU A 228 -30.73 -5.29 41.22
CA GLU A 228 -30.64 -4.49 42.39
C GLU A 228 -29.56 -5.05 43.34
N GLY A 229 -29.16 -4.29 44.35
CA GLY A 229 -28.23 -4.67 45.40
C GLY A 229 -26.93 -5.28 44.87
N TYR A 230 -26.57 -6.46 45.36
CA TYR A 230 -25.32 -7.14 45.02
C TYR A 230 -25.17 -7.46 43.54
N ASP A 231 -26.25 -7.92 42.87
CA ASP A 231 -26.23 -8.29 41.47
C ASP A 231 -25.98 -7.08 40.58
N LEU A 232 -26.54 -5.93 40.93
CA LEU A 232 -26.29 -4.68 40.24
C LEU A 232 -24.81 -4.25 40.35
N LYS A 233 -24.29 -4.24 41.59
CA LYS A 233 -22.87 -3.93 41.82
C LYS A 233 -21.93 -4.84 41.05
N GLN A 234 -22.17 -6.14 41.01
CA GLN A 234 -21.39 -7.10 40.25
C GLN A 234 -21.41 -6.81 38.73
N ARG A 235 -22.59 -6.50 38.18
CA ARG A 235 -22.75 -6.15 36.74
C ARG A 235 -22.03 -4.87 36.34
N LEU A 236 -22.12 -3.83 37.19
CA LEU A 236 -21.41 -2.57 37.01
C LEU A 236 -19.89 -2.79 37.02
N THR A 237 -19.41 -3.52 38.06
CA THR A 237 -17.98 -3.86 38.17
C THR A 237 -17.47 -4.58 36.90
N GLN A 238 -18.17 -5.60 36.47
CA GLN A 238 -17.78 -6.33 35.24
C GLN A 238 -17.81 -5.45 33.97
N ALA A 239 -18.78 -4.55 33.89
CA ALA A 239 -18.90 -3.66 32.73
C ALA A 239 -17.75 -2.65 32.67
N LEU A 240 -17.37 -2.05 33.83
CA LEU A 240 -16.26 -1.11 33.91
C LEU A 240 -14.89 -1.79 33.73
N ALA A 241 -14.70 -2.98 34.32
CA ALA A 241 -13.49 -3.76 34.12
C ALA A 241 -13.24 -4.12 32.67
N ARG A 242 -14.30 -4.48 31.90
CA ARG A 242 -14.21 -4.69 30.45
C ARG A 242 -13.84 -3.44 29.66
N LYS A 243 -14.06 -2.26 30.21
CA LYS A 243 -13.66 -0.98 29.64
C LYS A 243 -12.21 -0.60 29.95
N GLY A 244 -11.55 -1.36 30.83
CA GLY A 244 -10.15 -1.21 31.16
C GLY A 244 -9.90 -0.31 32.40
N TYR A 245 -10.91 -0.04 33.21
CA TYR A 245 -10.70 0.60 34.51
C TYR A 245 -10.11 -0.37 35.52
N ASP A 246 -9.30 0.13 36.45
CA ASP A 246 -8.71 -0.67 37.50
C ASP A 246 -9.73 -0.98 38.58
N TYR A 247 -9.57 -2.14 39.23
CA TYR A 247 -10.56 -2.63 40.18
C TYR A 247 -10.71 -1.73 41.39
N SER A 248 -9.63 -1.10 41.87
CA SER A 248 -9.64 -0.11 42.95
C SER A 248 -10.54 1.09 42.61
N ASP A 249 -10.34 1.67 41.41
CA ASP A 249 -11.07 2.82 40.96
C ASP A 249 -12.56 2.50 40.75
N ILE A 250 -12.85 1.31 40.20
CA ILE A 250 -14.22 0.82 40.02
C ILE A 250 -14.93 0.69 41.40
N THR A 251 -14.25 0.13 42.40
CA THR A 251 -14.84 -0.09 43.71
C THR A 251 -15.13 1.22 44.42
N SER A 252 -14.18 2.17 44.37
CA SER A 252 -14.39 3.51 44.90
C SER A 252 -15.53 4.25 44.21
N ALA A 253 -15.51 4.28 42.88
CA ALA A 253 -16.54 4.98 42.10
C ALA A 253 -17.95 4.41 42.30
N ILE A 254 -18.10 3.06 42.40
CA ILE A 254 -19.40 2.43 42.66
C ILE A 254 -19.89 2.73 44.07
N ARG A 255 -18.99 2.71 45.07
CA ARG A 255 -19.35 3.06 46.44
C ARG A 255 -19.84 4.49 46.53
N ASP A 256 -19.04 5.45 46.05
CA ASP A 256 -19.34 6.87 46.11
C ASP A 256 -20.62 7.22 45.32
N PHE A 257 -20.89 6.56 44.20
CA PHE A 257 -22.07 6.75 43.35
C PHE A 257 -23.37 6.16 43.92
N LEU A 258 -23.28 5.06 44.69
CA LEU A 258 -24.48 4.40 45.24
C LEU A 258 -24.78 4.80 46.68
N ASP A 259 -23.83 5.44 47.39
CA ASP A 259 -24.00 5.94 48.76
C ASP A 259 -24.50 7.41 48.74
N GLU A 260 -24.50 8.09 47.55
CA GLU A 260 -25.22 9.34 47.32
C GLU A 260 -26.71 9.06 47.00
#